data_ba35e49be0d12346ecf951a7a5f90baf
#
_entry.id   ba35e49be0d12346ecf951a7a5f90baf
#
_cell.length_a   1.000
_cell.length_b   1.000
_cell.length_c   1.000
_cell.angle_alpha   90.00
_cell.angle_beta   90.00
_cell.angle_gamma   90.00
#
_symmetry.space_group_name_H-M   'P 1'
#
loop_
_entity.id
_entity.type
_entity.pdbx_description
1 polymer ?
#
loop_
_entity_poly.entity_id
_entity_poly.type
_entity_poly.pdbx_seq_one_letter_code
_entity_poly.pdbx_strand_id
1 'polypeptide(L)'
;MVTYTTPKLSLIKHTTRLRLLGLNFIVACSVMVLATTATVAQEAKSKPTLVPGSQVNLAAVSKVDWVQGEGPTAFEPGKVYVFECWATWCGPCVALIPHVNHLHKKYYDKGLRVHGMNSWEEGRQITVDYVKAKGEGMSYPVAYTHGSAFETEWLEASGVESIPHAFVVRNGKLLLGTEAVRLTDSLVELMLSGDEGAEKAAAIIKAAYDARDEVRKLGSEIYQAKRKKNAELMAAKIKEVETLDPGHPDLSKWKLELLMVQEDWPAAIAALDAMPASSTKNTYLAETSRLICGKNADAYPISFAKSFTPPYAKYISDGGKGIGPSHFAKLAMLYWKLDDKQAAITTTNKAVETAINHKTGASEYRTIAYKRFAKSVKEGTMPNYPELILWQAAAKKEAAAAKQ
;
A
#
# COMPACT_ATOMS: atom_id res chain seq x y z
N MET A 1 -41.32 -49.89 46.19
CA MET A 1 -41.96 -51.11 45.65
C MET A 1 -42.40 -50.82 44.24
N VAL A 2 -41.80 -51.37 43.29
CA VAL A 2 -42.21 -52.10 42.11
C VAL A 2 -40.98 -52.26 41.22
N THR A 3 -40.55 -53.49 41.15
CA THR A 3 -39.54 -54.07 40.32
C THR A 3 -40.00 -54.22 38.89
N TYR A 4 -39.18 -53.93 37.86
CA TYR A 4 -39.37 -54.58 36.57
C TYR A 4 -38.02 -55.07 36.01
N THR A 5 -38.10 -56.34 35.69
CA THR A 5 -37.08 -57.29 35.24
C THR A 5 -36.78 -57.12 33.76
N THR A 6 -35.51 -57.38 33.39
CA THR A 6 -35.01 -57.62 32.03
C THR A 6 -35.49 -58.99 31.50
N PRO A 7 -35.62 -59.16 30.19
CA PRO A 7 -35.41 -60.45 29.55
C PRO A 7 -34.25 -60.49 28.61
N LYS A 8 -33.48 -61.57 28.76
CA LYS A 8 -32.51 -62.11 27.78
C LYS A 8 -33.26 -62.76 26.63
N LEU A 9 -32.76 -62.61 25.40
CA LEU A 9 -32.96 -63.58 24.28
C LEU A 9 -31.72 -63.52 23.40
N SER A 10 -31.09 -64.54 23.30
CA SER A 10 -30.76 -65.74 22.53
C SER A 10 -30.38 -65.49 21.07
N LEU A 11 -29.15 -65.99 20.80
CA LEU A 11 -28.58 -66.18 19.47
C LEU A 11 -29.44 -67.09 18.58
N ILE A 12 -29.60 -66.68 17.33
CA ILE A 12 -29.80 -67.62 16.25
C ILE A 12 -28.87 -67.23 15.09
N LYS A 13 -28.04 -68.20 14.70
CA LYS A 13 -27.16 -68.15 13.55
C LYS A 13 -27.99 -68.33 12.26
N HIS A 14 -27.84 -67.45 11.29
CA HIS A 14 -28.01 -67.80 9.90
C HIS A 14 -26.93 -67.12 9.09
N THR A 15 -26.04 -67.99 8.63
CA THR A 15 -25.04 -67.72 7.60
C THR A 15 -25.70 -67.75 6.22
N THR A 16 -25.12 -66.96 5.33
CA THR A 16 -25.08 -67.15 3.85
C THR A 16 -25.95 -66.20 3.01
N ARG A 17 -25.21 -65.53 2.10
CA ARG A 17 -25.64 -64.80 0.89
C ARG A 17 -26.04 -63.33 1.10
N LEU A 18 -25.03 -62.45 1.02
CA LEU A 18 -25.07 -61.19 0.24
C LEU A 18 -23.63 -60.68 -0.04
N ARG A 19 -22.93 -61.34 -0.91
CA ARG A 19 -21.79 -60.74 -1.63
C ARG A 19 -22.33 -60.59 -3.06
N LEU A 20 -22.71 -59.36 -3.47
CA LEU A 20 -22.77 -58.91 -4.86
C LEU A 20 -23.55 -57.59 -5.08
N LEU A 21 -23.68 -56.70 -4.06
CA LEU A 21 -24.32 -55.42 -4.26
C LEU A 21 -23.53 -54.25 -3.66
N GLY A 22 -22.29 -54.46 -3.18
CA GLY A 22 -21.46 -53.41 -2.54
C GLY A 22 -20.42 -52.72 -3.47
N LEU A 23 -20.31 -53.12 -4.76
CA LEU A 23 -19.24 -52.63 -5.61
C LEU A 23 -19.61 -51.46 -6.56
N ASN A 24 -20.92 -51.21 -6.72
CA ASN A 24 -21.38 -50.15 -7.64
C ASN A 24 -21.72 -48.81 -6.97
N PHE A 25 -21.66 -48.71 -5.64
CA PHE A 25 -21.94 -47.44 -4.95
C PHE A 25 -20.67 -46.63 -4.60
N ILE A 26 -19.49 -47.26 -4.63
CA ILE A 26 -18.21 -46.56 -4.32
C ILE A 26 -17.64 -45.89 -5.59
N VAL A 27 -18.00 -46.35 -6.79
CA VAL A 27 -17.52 -45.74 -8.05
C VAL A 27 -18.35 -44.52 -8.44
N ALA A 28 -19.61 -44.41 -8.02
CA ALA A 28 -20.45 -43.25 -8.31
C ALA A 28 -20.16 -42.00 -7.41
N CYS A 29 -19.62 -42.18 -6.20
CA CYS A 29 -19.21 -41.07 -5.35
C CYS A 29 -17.80 -40.53 -5.65
N SER A 30 -16.96 -41.29 -6.32
CA SER A 30 -15.59 -40.86 -6.69
C SER A 30 -15.55 -40.00 -7.96
N VAL A 31 -16.59 -40.00 -8.79
CA VAL A 31 -16.67 -39.22 -10.03
C VAL A 31 -17.34 -37.86 -9.79
N MET A 32 -18.05 -37.64 -8.65
CA MET A 32 -18.73 -36.38 -8.36
C MET A 32 -17.90 -35.40 -7.51
N VAL A 33 -16.72 -35.81 -7.04
CA VAL A 33 -15.81 -34.91 -6.28
C VAL A 33 -14.69 -34.29 -7.17
N LEU A 34 -14.61 -34.70 -8.45
CA LEU A 34 -13.60 -34.20 -9.40
C LEU A 34 -14.09 -33.06 -10.32
N ALA A 35 -15.28 -32.50 -10.09
CA ALA A 35 -15.86 -31.50 -10.97
C ALA A 35 -16.03 -30.10 -10.34
N THR A 36 -15.40 -29.80 -9.18
CA THR A 36 -15.48 -28.45 -8.56
C THR A 36 -14.11 -27.92 -8.09
N THR A 37 -13.01 -28.32 -8.70
CA THR A 37 -11.86 -27.44 -8.76
C THR A 37 -12.08 -26.52 -9.94
N ALA A 38 -12.93 -25.52 -9.79
CA ALA A 38 -12.84 -24.32 -10.58
C ALA A 38 -11.44 -23.76 -10.26
N THR A 39 -10.48 -24.10 -11.09
CA THR A 39 -9.25 -23.35 -11.25
C THR A 39 -9.70 -21.93 -11.52
N VAL A 40 -9.60 -21.06 -10.52
CA VAL A 40 -9.48 -19.64 -10.77
C VAL A 40 -8.17 -19.55 -11.53
N ALA A 41 -8.27 -19.67 -12.86
CA ALA A 41 -7.20 -19.30 -13.75
C ALA A 41 -6.98 -17.82 -13.47
N GLN A 42 -5.91 -17.53 -12.75
CA GLN A 42 -5.38 -16.19 -12.65
C GLN A 42 -5.02 -15.86 -14.09
N GLU A 43 -5.87 -15.09 -14.78
CA GLU A 43 -5.62 -14.62 -16.13
C GLU A 43 -4.24 -14.00 -16.12
N ALA A 44 -3.30 -14.65 -16.78
CA ALA A 44 -1.97 -14.11 -16.96
C ALA A 44 -2.17 -12.81 -17.76
N LYS A 45 -1.94 -11.65 -17.10
CA LYS A 45 -2.05 -10.34 -17.74
C LYS A 45 -1.28 -10.39 -19.05
N SER A 46 -1.96 -10.10 -20.15
CA SER A 46 -1.34 -10.01 -21.47
C SER A 46 -0.22 -8.98 -21.43
N LYS A 47 0.90 -9.27 -22.13
CA LYS A 47 1.98 -8.30 -22.23
C LYS A 47 1.45 -7.01 -22.88
N PRO A 48 1.87 -5.83 -22.40
CA PRO A 48 1.51 -4.57 -23.04
C PRO A 48 1.81 -4.59 -24.55
N THR A 49 0.86 -4.14 -25.35
CA THR A 49 0.99 -4.04 -26.81
C THR A 49 1.36 -2.63 -27.24
N LEU A 50 1.00 -1.60 -26.44
CA LEU A 50 1.44 -0.22 -26.65
C LEU A 50 2.66 0.04 -25.76
N VAL A 51 3.84 0.04 -26.38
CA VAL A 51 5.14 0.23 -25.71
C VAL A 51 5.92 1.36 -26.38
N PRO A 52 6.95 1.94 -25.73
CA PRO A 52 7.81 2.93 -26.39
C PRO A 52 8.29 2.47 -27.75
N GLY A 53 8.16 3.37 -28.75
CA GLY A 53 8.41 3.10 -30.17
C GLY A 53 7.17 2.66 -30.98
N SER A 54 6.10 2.23 -30.34
CA SER A 54 4.86 1.87 -31.03
C SER A 54 4.21 3.08 -31.70
N GLN A 55 3.65 2.90 -32.90
CA GLN A 55 2.74 3.88 -33.50
C GLN A 55 1.46 3.98 -32.67
N VAL A 56 1.02 5.20 -32.41
CA VAL A 56 -0.23 5.46 -31.69
C VAL A 56 -1.37 5.73 -32.64
N ASN A 57 -2.58 5.31 -32.26
CA ASN A 57 -3.78 5.61 -33.04
C ASN A 57 -4.24 7.05 -32.75
N LEU A 58 -4.08 7.94 -33.74
CA LEU A 58 -4.53 9.32 -33.64
C LEU A 58 -6.06 9.40 -33.41
N ALA A 59 -6.85 8.52 -34.03
CA ALA A 59 -8.31 8.54 -33.89
C ALA A 59 -8.76 8.30 -32.45
N ALA A 60 -8.00 7.53 -31.67
CA ALA A 60 -8.28 7.26 -30.25
C ALA A 60 -8.14 8.51 -29.36
N VAL A 61 -7.44 9.54 -29.81
CA VAL A 61 -7.29 10.80 -29.08
C VAL A 61 -8.02 11.96 -29.74
N SER A 62 -8.22 11.95 -31.07
CA SER A 62 -8.93 13.02 -31.78
C SER A 62 -10.46 12.90 -31.68
N LYS A 63 -10.98 11.66 -31.53
CA LYS A 63 -12.43 11.38 -31.52
C LYS A 63 -13.03 11.19 -30.12
N VAL A 64 -12.29 11.49 -29.06
CA VAL A 64 -12.82 11.50 -27.70
C VAL A 64 -13.74 12.69 -27.47
N ASP A 65 -14.50 12.67 -26.40
CA ASP A 65 -15.42 13.77 -26.04
C ASP A 65 -14.64 14.94 -25.42
N TRP A 66 -14.30 15.93 -26.23
CA TRP A 66 -13.59 17.14 -25.77
C TRP A 66 -14.54 18.06 -25.01
N VAL A 67 -14.27 18.28 -23.74
CA VAL A 67 -15.04 19.17 -22.85
C VAL A 67 -14.47 20.58 -22.80
N GLN A 68 -13.19 20.74 -23.17
CA GLN A 68 -12.52 22.04 -23.32
C GLN A 68 -11.49 21.95 -24.45
N GLY A 69 -11.47 22.94 -25.34
CA GLY A 69 -10.55 22.95 -26.49
C GLY A 69 -10.81 21.81 -27.47
N GLU A 70 -9.80 21.47 -28.24
CA GLU A 70 -9.88 20.46 -29.31
C GLU A 70 -8.68 19.50 -29.23
N GLY A 71 -8.88 18.27 -29.72
CA GLY A 71 -7.82 17.28 -29.85
C GLY A 71 -6.91 17.51 -31.07
N PRO A 72 -5.81 16.79 -31.14
CA PRO A 72 -4.93 16.87 -32.30
C PRO A 72 -5.62 16.25 -33.52
N THR A 73 -5.56 16.94 -34.65
CA THR A 73 -6.01 16.43 -35.97
C THR A 73 -4.86 15.72 -36.72
N ALA A 74 -3.64 15.95 -36.31
CA ALA A 74 -2.42 15.30 -36.76
C ALA A 74 -1.33 15.36 -35.71
N PHE A 75 -0.38 14.44 -35.76
CA PHE A 75 0.87 14.60 -35.02
C PHE A 75 1.88 15.37 -35.89
N GLU A 76 1.98 16.67 -35.62
CA GLU A 76 2.82 17.58 -36.39
C GLU A 76 4.31 17.20 -36.19
N PRO A 77 5.13 17.19 -37.27
CA PRO A 77 6.57 16.93 -37.15
C PRO A 77 7.25 17.90 -36.18
N GLY A 78 8.13 17.35 -35.35
CA GLY A 78 8.90 18.15 -34.39
C GLY A 78 8.15 18.55 -33.11
N LYS A 79 6.84 18.41 -33.06
CA LYS A 79 6.07 18.66 -31.85
C LYS A 79 6.12 17.46 -30.90
N VAL A 80 5.97 17.77 -29.61
CA VAL A 80 5.84 16.79 -28.53
C VAL A 80 4.45 16.89 -27.93
N TYR A 81 3.73 15.78 -27.90
CA TYR A 81 2.37 15.70 -27.36
C TYR A 81 2.40 14.98 -26.02
N VAL A 82 1.73 15.53 -25.03
CA VAL A 82 1.55 14.95 -23.69
C VAL A 82 0.07 14.72 -23.46
N PHE A 83 -0.32 13.47 -23.27
CA PHE A 83 -1.68 13.08 -22.89
C PHE A 83 -1.66 12.67 -21.42
N GLU A 84 -2.09 13.58 -20.54
CA GLU A 84 -2.06 13.42 -19.10
C GLU A 84 -3.38 12.84 -18.61
N CYS A 85 -3.33 11.64 -18.04
CA CYS A 85 -4.50 10.90 -17.55
C CYS A 85 -4.76 11.26 -16.09
N TRP A 86 -5.97 11.73 -15.82
CA TRP A 86 -6.38 12.24 -14.52
C TRP A 86 -7.86 11.98 -14.24
N ALA A 87 -8.30 12.19 -12.98
CA ALA A 87 -9.72 12.22 -12.61
C ALA A 87 -9.94 13.18 -11.45
N THR A 88 -11.18 13.63 -11.24
CA THR A 88 -11.51 14.57 -10.15
C THR A 88 -11.35 13.95 -8.77
N TRP A 89 -11.59 12.66 -8.65
CA TRP A 89 -11.41 11.88 -7.42
C TRP A 89 -9.94 11.51 -7.13
N CYS A 90 -9.04 11.69 -8.08
CA CYS A 90 -7.61 11.39 -7.95
C CYS A 90 -6.87 12.56 -7.29
N GLY A 91 -6.73 12.54 -5.97
CA GLY A 91 -6.05 13.61 -5.23
C GLY A 91 -4.63 13.93 -5.74
N PRO A 92 -3.74 12.94 -5.99
CA PRO A 92 -2.43 13.19 -6.58
C PRO A 92 -2.50 13.84 -7.97
N CYS A 93 -3.46 13.45 -8.83
CA CYS A 93 -3.65 14.07 -10.14
C CYS A 93 -4.03 15.54 -10.02
N VAL A 94 -4.99 15.85 -9.14
CA VAL A 94 -5.44 17.22 -8.86
C VAL A 94 -4.29 18.11 -8.37
N ALA A 95 -3.39 17.57 -7.57
CA ALA A 95 -2.20 18.28 -7.10
C ALA A 95 -1.19 18.59 -8.24
N LEU A 96 -1.20 17.81 -9.33
CA LEU A 96 -0.31 18.01 -10.49
C LEU A 96 -0.85 19.00 -11.53
N ILE A 97 -2.14 19.33 -11.53
CA ILE A 97 -2.75 20.25 -12.49
C ILE A 97 -1.98 21.57 -12.64
N PRO A 98 -1.53 22.26 -11.56
CA PRO A 98 -0.76 23.48 -11.70
C PRO A 98 0.56 23.27 -12.45
N HIS A 99 1.27 22.16 -12.22
CA HIS A 99 2.49 21.80 -12.92
C HIS A 99 2.23 21.54 -14.41
N VAL A 100 1.22 20.76 -14.75
CA VAL A 100 0.82 20.44 -16.12
C VAL A 100 0.43 21.74 -16.87
N ASN A 101 -0.31 22.63 -16.22
CA ASN A 101 -0.71 23.92 -16.76
C ASN A 101 0.49 24.86 -16.96
N HIS A 102 1.48 24.81 -16.07
CA HIS A 102 2.75 25.52 -16.24
C HIS A 102 3.48 25.05 -17.50
N LEU A 103 3.62 23.74 -17.69
CA LEU A 103 4.27 23.17 -18.88
C LEU A 103 3.53 23.58 -20.16
N HIS A 104 2.19 23.50 -20.15
CA HIS A 104 1.37 23.94 -21.28
C HIS A 104 1.66 25.39 -21.64
N LYS A 105 1.52 26.32 -20.69
CA LYS A 105 1.69 27.77 -20.95
C LYS A 105 3.13 28.12 -21.37
N LYS A 106 4.15 27.51 -20.74
CA LYS A 106 5.55 27.83 -20.98
C LYS A 106 6.08 27.30 -22.32
N TYR A 107 5.60 26.15 -22.76
CA TYR A 107 6.19 25.43 -23.89
C TYR A 107 5.28 25.29 -25.11
N TYR A 108 4.05 25.80 -25.07
CA TYR A 108 3.11 25.71 -26.19
C TYR A 108 3.71 26.27 -27.48
N ASP A 109 4.26 27.49 -27.43
CA ASP A 109 4.88 28.16 -28.60
C ASP A 109 6.19 27.48 -29.04
N LYS A 110 6.80 26.72 -28.13
CA LYS A 110 8.03 25.94 -28.41
C LYS A 110 7.76 24.54 -28.97
N GLY A 111 6.48 24.16 -29.06
CA GLY A 111 6.10 22.91 -29.71
C GLY A 111 5.57 21.81 -28.78
N LEU A 112 5.39 22.09 -27.48
CA LEU A 112 4.68 21.17 -26.58
C LEU A 112 3.17 21.29 -26.77
N ARG A 113 2.48 20.16 -26.83
CA ARG A 113 1.02 20.06 -26.89
C ARG A 113 0.52 19.21 -25.73
N VAL A 114 -0.07 19.84 -24.75
CA VAL A 114 -0.60 19.16 -23.55
C VAL A 114 -2.11 18.96 -23.71
N HIS A 115 -2.57 17.77 -23.39
CA HIS A 115 -3.97 17.37 -23.40
C HIS A 115 -4.28 16.63 -22.10
N GLY A 116 -5.28 17.06 -21.35
CA GLY A 116 -5.81 16.35 -20.18
C GLY A 116 -6.82 15.29 -20.61
N MET A 117 -6.56 14.06 -20.28
CA MET A 117 -7.42 12.91 -20.57
C MET A 117 -8.08 12.50 -19.26
N ASN A 118 -9.31 12.97 -19.03
CA ASN A 118 -10.07 12.63 -17.83
C ASN A 118 -10.58 11.19 -17.95
N SER A 119 -9.87 10.27 -17.30
CA SER A 119 -10.04 8.83 -17.44
C SER A 119 -10.64 8.22 -16.18
N TRP A 120 -11.49 7.19 -16.38
CA TRP A 120 -12.17 6.46 -15.31
C TRP A 120 -13.07 7.35 -14.42
N GLU A 121 -13.56 8.45 -14.94
CA GLU A 121 -14.54 9.29 -14.26
C GLU A 121 -15.96 8.81 -14.55
N GLU A 122 -16.78 8.64 -13.52
CA GLU A 122 -18.18 8.23 -13.69
C GLU A 122 -19.11 9.46 -13.87
N GLY A 123 -19.01 10.11 -15.00
CA GLY A 123 -19.94 11.20 -15.32
C GLY A 123 -19.28 12.40 -15.98
N ARG A 124 -19.62 12.60 -17.25
CA ARG A 124 -19.14 13.71 -18.08
C ARG A 124 -19.31 15.08 -17.44
N GLN A 125 -20.47 15.32 -16.81
CA GLN A 125 -20.78 16.61 -16.22
C GLN A 125 -19.85 16.99 -15.07
N ILE A 126 -19.37 15.99 -14.31
CA ILE A 126 -18.39 16.20 -13.24
C ILE A 126 -17.10 16.81 -13.82
N THR A 127 -16.62 16.26 -14.94
CA THR A 127 -15.45 16.79 -15.66
C THR A 127 -15.67 18.21 -16.15
N VAL A 128 -16.82 18.47 -16.80
CA VAL A 128 -17.19 19.81 -17.32
C VAL A 128 -17.18 20.85 -16.20
N ASP A 129 -17.87 20.55 -15.09
CA ASP A 129 -18.00 21.48 -13.97
C ASP A 129 -16.64 21.73 -13.31
N TYR A 130 -15.82 20.68 -13.18
CA TYR A 130 -14.49 20.79 -12.62
C TYR A 130 -13.56 21.67 -13.46
N VAL A 131 -13.49 21.42 -14.77
CA VAL A 131 -12.67 22.19 -15.71
C VAL A 131 -13.11 23.66 -15.72
N LYS A 132 -14.43 23.91 -15.78
CA LYS A 132 -14.98 25.26 -15.69
C LYS A 132 -14.60 25.99 -14.40
N ALA A 133 -14.64 25.28 -13.27
CA ALA A 133 -14.26 25.85 -11.97
C ALA A 133 -12.74 26.15 -11.88
N LYS A 134 -11.89 25.42 -12.61
CA LYS A 134 -10.45 25.66 -12.68
C LYS A 134 -10.08 26.86 -13.56
N GLY A 135 -10.84 27.13 -14.62
CA GLY A 135 -10.58 28.23 -15.54
C GLY A 135 -9.11 28.27 -16.00
N GLU A 136 -8.48 29.42 -15.88
CA GLU A 136 -7.06 29.62 -16.27
C GLU A 136 -6.06 28.72 -15.51
N GLY A 137 -6.47 28.11 -14.42
CA GLY A 137 -5.66 27.10 -13.69
C GLY A 137 -5.54 25.76 -14.43
N MET A 138 -6.36 25.56 -15.51
CA MET A 138 -6.36 24.37 -16.36
C MET A 138 -6.66 24.79 -17.79
N SER A 139 -5.74 25.53 -18.43
CA SER A 139 -5.96 26.20 -19.71
C SER A 139 -5.69 25.33 -20.95
N TYR A 140 -5.21 24.12 -20.78
CA TYR A 140 -4.96 23.14 -21.86
C TYR A 140 -6.26 22.41 -22.25
N PRO A 141 -6.34 21.83 -23.48
CA PRO A 141 -7.46 21.03 -23.92
C PRO A 141 -7.72 19.84 -23.00
N VAL A 142 -8.99 19.55 -22.71
CA VAL A 142 -9.40 18.45 -21.83
C VAL A 142 -10.49 17.62 -22.49
N ALA A 143 -10.31 16.31 -22.49
CA ALA A 143 -11.26 15.31 -22.94
C ALA A 143 -11.81 14.47 -21.80
N TYR A 144 -13.07 14.06 -21.90
CA TYR A 144 -13.69 13.00 -21.14
C TYR A 144 -13.52 11.68 -21.91
N THR A 145 -12.86 10.68 -21.32
CA THR A 145 -12.43 9.47 -22.05
C THR A 145 -13.15 8.19 -21.64
N HIS A 146 -14.09 8.25 -20.71
CA HIS A 146 -14.77 7.07 -20.19
C HIS A 146 -15.46 6.26 -21.31
N GLY A 147 -15.12 4.98 -21.40
CA GLY A 147 -15.65 4.06 -22.41
C GLY A 147 -15.19 4.34 -23.85
N SER A 148 -14.19 5.20 -24.05
CA SER A 148 -13.65 5.53 -25.37
C SER A 148 -12.55 4.56 -25.84
N ALA A 149 -12.21 4.65 -27.13
CA ALA A 149 -11.06 3.93 -27.69
C ALA A 149 -9.73 4.32 -27.01
N PHE A 150 -9.63 5.50 -26.39
CA PHE A 150 -8.43 5.89 -25.64
C PHE A 150 -8.19 4.96 -24.43
N GLU A 151 -9.23 4.59 -23.70
CA GLU A 151 -9.06 3.68 -22.55
C GLU A 151 -8.58 2.30 -22.99
N THR A 152 -9.13 1.74 -24.06
CA THR A 152 -8.75 0.40 -24.54
C THR A 152 -7.44 0.39 -25.30
N GLU A 153 -7.21 1.33 -26.22
CA GLU A 153 -6.05 1.33 -27.09
C GLU A 153 -4.80 1.99 -26.48
N TRP A 154 -4.97 2.79 -25.41
CA TRP A 154 -3.83 3.44 -24.75
C TRP A 154 -3.63 2.96 -23.33
N LEU A 155 -4.63 3.07 -22.44
CA LEU A 155 -4.46 2.69 -21.03
C LEU A 155 -4.32 1.16 -20.89
N GLU A 156 -5.31 0.40 -21.36
CA GLU A 156 -5.28 -1.06 -21.26
C GLU A 156 -4.15 -1.67 -22.10
N ALA A 157 -3.98 -1.20 -23.34
CA ALA A 157 -2.94 -1.70 -24.25
C ALA A 157 -1.51 -1.46 -23.71
N SER A 158 -1.28 -0.44 -22.89
CA SER A 158 0.00 -0.19 -22.24
C SER A 158 0.11 -0.78 -20.83
N GLY A 159 -0.95 -1.43 -20.33
CA GLY A 159 -0.99 -2.01 -18.99
C GLY A 159 -1.04 -0.98 -17.87
N VAL A 160 -1.57 0.23 -18.15
CA VAL A 160 -1.75 1.27 -17.14
C VAL A 160 -2.98 0.96 -16.29
N GLU A 161 -2.77 0.80 -14.99
CA GLU A 161 -3.80 0.43 -14.00
C GLU A 161 -4.04 1.52 -12.96
N SER A 162 -3.33 2.63 -13.06
CA SER A 162 -3.44 3.74 -12.09
C SER A 162 -3.11 5.08 -12.71
N ILE A 163 -3.70 6.13 -12.17
CA ILE A 163 -3.42 7.53 -12.45
C ILE A 163 -2.84 8.19 -11.18
N PRO A 164 -2.03 9.26 -11.31
CA PRO A 164 -1.70 10.01 -12.53
C PRO A 164 -0.76 9.23 -13.47
N HIS A 165 -1.01 9.34 -14.78
CA HIS A 165 -0.16 8.81 -15.84
C HIS A 165 -0.11 9.80 -17.01
N ALA A 166 0.98 9.80 -17.77
CA ALA A 166 1.10 10.62 -18.97
C ALA A 166 1.76 9.83 -20.10
N PHE A 167 1.17 9.87 -21.27
CA PHE A 167 1.76 9.39 -22.51
C PHE A 167 2.45 10.55 -23.22
N VAL A 168 3.71 10.37 -23.58
CA VAL A 168 4.45 11.35 -24.40
C VAL A 168 4.62 10.79 -25.79
N VAL A 169 4.17 11.54 -26.78
CA VAL A 169 4.17 11.14 -28.20
C VAL A 169 4.97 12.14 -29.01
N ARG A 170 5.81 11.63 -29.92
CA ARG A 170 6.53 12.42 -30.90
C ARG A 170 6.48 11.71 -32.26
N ASN A 171 6.24 12.48 -33.33
CA ASN A 171 6.16 11.95 -34.70
C ASN A 171 5.16 10.75 -34.82
N GLY A 172 4.05 10.78 -34.07
CA GLY A 172 3.03 9.70 -34.06
C GLY A 172 3.46 8.40 -33.35
N LYS A 173 4.61 8.38 -32.69
CA LYS A 173 5.08 7.22 -31.90
C LYS A 173 5.05 7.54 -30.42
N LEU A 174 4.67 6.55 -29.62
CA LEU A 174 4.83 6.62 -28.17
C LEU A 174 6.32 6.73 -27.84
N LEU A 175 6.74 7.86 -27.29
CA LEU A 175 8.11 8.07 -26.83
C LEU A 175 8.32 7.40 -25.46
N LEU A 176 7.40 7.61 -24.55
CA LEU A 176 7.38 7.01 -23.20
C LEU A 176 6.02 7.16 -22.52
N GLY A 177 5.77 6.29 -21.53
CA GLY A 177 4.75 6.47 -20.50
C GLY A 177 5.41 6.88 -19.17
N THR A 178 4.82 7.83 -18.44
CA THR A 178 5.40 8.35 -17.19
C THR A 178 4.33 9.01 -16.30
N GLU A 179 4.72 9.43 -15.10
CA GLU A 179 3.92 10.36 -14.28
C GLU A 179 4.27 11.81 -14.71
N ALA A 180 3.27 12.69 -14.85
CA ALA A 180 3.47 14.06 -15.31
C ALA A 180 4.47 14.87 -14.45
N VAL A 181 4.58 14.55 -13.14
CA VAL A 181 5.56 15.18 -12.24
C VAL A 181 7.02 14.99 -12.69
N ARG A 182 7.30 13.94 -13.46
CA ARG A 182 8.65 13.68 -13.99
C ARG A 182 8.99 14.49 -15.23
N LEU A 183 8.00 15.12 -15.86
CA LEU A 183 8.19 16.01 -17.00
C LEU A 183 8.68 17.38 -16.51
N THR A 184 9.91 17.43 -16.01
CA THR A 184 10.55 18.70 -15.59
C THR A 184 10.82 19.62 -16.78
N ASP A 185 10.99 20.91 -16.52
CA ASP A 185 11.33 21.91 -17.55
C ASP A 185 12.54 21.47 -18.39
N SER A 186 13.61 20.98 -17.75
CA SER A 186 14.81 20.51 -18.45
C SER A 186 14.58 19.30 -19.35
N LEU A 187 13.73 18.37 -18.93
CA LEU A 187 13.37 17.22 -19.75
C LEU A 187 12.48 17.60 -20.91
N VAL A 188 11.52 18.51 -20.71
CA VAL A 188 10.68 19.05 -21.78
C VAL A 188 11.54 19.81 -22.81
N GLU A 189 12.47 20.65 -22.36
CA GLU A 189 13.42 21.35 -23.25
C GLU A 189 14.26 20.36 -24.06
N LEU A 190 14.76 19.31 -23.42
CA LEU A 190 15.50 18.25 -24.09
C LEU A 190 14.64 17.51 -25.13
N MET A 191 13.38 17.18 -24.82
CA MET A 191 12.46 16.54 -25.78
C MET A 191 12.17 17.44 -26.99
N LEU A 192 12.12 18.75 -26.79
CA LEU A 192 11.85 19.74 -27.85
C LEU A 192 13.08 20.06 -28.68
N SER A 193 14.29 19.70 -28.24
CA SER A 193 15.55 19.99 -28.97
C SER A 193 15.78 19.14 -30.23
N GLY A 194 14.90 18.14 -30.49
CA GLY A 194 14.99 17.26 -31.65
C GLY A 194 14.80 15.80 -31.30
N ASP A 195 14.92 14.92 -32.28
CA ASP A 195 14.66 13.49 -32.08
C ASP A 195 15.68 12.83 -31.14
N GLU A 196 16.95 13.16 -31.29
CA GLU A 196 18.01 12.68 -30.39
C GLU A 196 17.77 13.13 -28.93
N GLY A 197 17.39 14.41 -28.74
CA GLY A 197 17.05 14.94 -27.43
C GLY A 197 15.84 14.24 -26.80
N ALA A 198 14.84 13.94 -27.62
CA ALA A 198 13.66 13.22 -27.18
C ALA A 198 13.97 11.79 -26.72
N GLU A 199 14.78 11.07 -27.49
CA GLU A 199 15.25 9.72 -27.11
C GLU A 199 16.10 9.75 -25.84
N LYS A 200 16.98 10.75 -25.70
CA LYS A 200 17.80 10.95 -24.50
C LYS A 200 16.93 11.23 -23.27
N ALA A 201 15.90 12.07 -23.39
CA ALA A 201 14.97 12.35 -22.31
C ALA A 201 14.18 11.08 -21.90
N ALA A 202 13.75 10.28 -22.89
CA ALA A 202 13.09 8.99 -22.63
C ALA A 202 14.01 8.01 -21.91
N ALA A 203 15.29 7.94 -22.32
CA ALA A 203 16.29 7.10 -21.65
C ALA A 203 16.52 7.53 -20.19
N ILE A 204 16.60 8.83 -19.90
CA ILE A 204 16.72 9.36 -18.52
C ILE A 204 15.53 8.93 -17.67
N ILE A 205 14.31 9.10 -18.18
CA ILE A 205 13.10 8.71 -17.44
C ILE A 205 13.06 7.19 -17.22
N LYS A 206 13.38 6.40 -18.26
CA LYS A 206 13.45 4.94 -18.15
C LYS A 206 14.47 4.52 -17.08
N ALA A 207 15.68 5.07 -17.11
CA ALA A 207 16.70 4.75 -16.11
C ALA A 207 16.24 5.06 -14.68
N ALA A 208 15.48 6.16 -14.49
CA ALA A 208 14.92 6.50 -13.18
C ALA A 208 13.85 5.48 -12.71
N TYR A 209 13.05 4.91 -13.63
CA TYR A 209 12.12 3.84 -13.30
C TYR A 209 12.84 2.53 -12.99
N ASP A 210 13.82 2.16 -13.81
CA ASP A 210 14.62 0.95 -13.60
C ASP A 210 15.33 0.99 -12.24
N ALA A 211 15.93 2.13 -11.89
CA ALA A 211 16.56 2.33 -10.57
C ALA A 211 15.54 2.22 -9.42
N ARG A 212 14.36 2.82 -9.57
CA ARG A 212 13.28 2.71 -8.56
C ARG A 212 12.82 1.27 -8.37
N ASP A 213 12.66 0.53 -9.45
CA ASP A 213 12.22 -0.86 -9.41
C ASP A 213 13.30 -1.76 -8.78
N GLU A 214 14.57 -1.52 -9.07
CA GLU A 214 15.68 -2.23 -8.42
C GLU A 214 15.74 -1.91 -6.92
N VAL A 215 15.61 -0.64 -6.52
CA VAL A 215 15.53 -0.25 -5.11
C VAL A 215 14.36 -0.93 -4.40
N ARG A 216 13.19 -1.03 -5.05
CA ARG A 216 12.03 -1.73 -4.49
C ARG A 216 12.30 -3.23 -4.27
N LYS A 217 12.97 -3.87 -5.23
CA LYS A 217 13.39 -5.26 -5.13
C LYS A 217 14.40 -5.45 -3.99
N LEU A 218 15.42 -4.60 -3.94
CA LEU A 218 16.42 -4.60 -2.85
C LEU A 218 15.76 -4.39 -1.49
N GLY A 219 14.77 -3.50 -1.37
CA GLY A 219 13.98 -3.31 -0.16
C GLY A 219 13.25 -4.59 0.29
N SER A 220 12.71 -5.36 -0.65
CA SER A 220 12.13 -6.67 -0.36
C SER A 220 13.19 -7.68 0.12
N GLU A 221 14.37 -7.69 -0.50
CA GLU A 221 15.49 -8.56 -0.10
C GLU A 221 16.03 -8.19 1.30
N ILE A 222 16.14 -6.89 1.61
CA ILE A 222 16.47 -6.38 2.96
C ILE A 222 15.46 -6.89 3.98
N TYR A 223 14.17 -6.80 3.69
CA TYR A 223 13.11 -7.31 4.57
C TYR A 223 13.22 -8.83 4.79
N GLN A 224 13.51 -9.61 3.74
CA GLN A 224 13.70 -11.05 3.86
C GLN A 224 14.98 -11.41 4.65
N ALA A 225 16.08 -10.68 4.42
CA ALA A 225 17.32 -10.84 5.20
C ALA A 225 17.07 -10.54 6.69
N LYS A 226 16.36 -9.47 7.01
CA LYS A 226 15.94 -9.13 8.38
C LYS A 226 15.14 -10.28 9.02
N ARG A 227 14.14 -10.83 8.32
CA ARG A 227 13.32 -11.95 8.82
C ARG A 227 14.14 -13.20 9.13
N LYS A 228 15.18 -13.47 8.33
CA LYS A 228 16.10 -14.59 8.48
C LYS A 228 17.24 -14.29 9.45
N LYS A 229 17.27 -13.10 10.05
CA LYS A 229 18.39 -12.60 10.89
C LYS A 229 19.76 -12.68 10.20
N ASN A 230 19.78 -12.53 8.88
CA ASN A 230 21.01 -12.54 8.09
C ASN A 230 21.54 -11.09 7.96
N ALA A 231 22.35 -10.67 8.93
CA ALA A 231 22.90 -9.32 8.99
C ALA A 231 23.87 -9.02 7.84
N GLU A 232 24.64 -10.00 7.38
CA GLU A 232 25.59 -9.82 6.26
C GLU A 232 24.87 -9.51 4.95
N LEU A 233 23.87 -10.33 4.60
CA LEU A 233 23.05 -10.09 3.39
C LEU A 233 22.30 -8.75 3.50
N MET A 234 21.75 -8.45 4.68
CA MET A 234 21.06 -7.19 4.91
C MET A 234 21.97 -5.97 4.70
N ALA A 235 23.19 -6.01 5.23
CA ALA A 235 24.19 -4.97 5.07
C ALA A 235 24.58 -4.78 3.60
N ALA A 236 24.82 -5.88 2.87
CA ALA A 236 25.14 -5.84 1.44
C ALA A 236 24.03 -5.17 0.64
N LYS A 237 22.76 -5.53 0.87
CA LYS A 237 21.61 -4.97 0.15
C LYS A 237 21.35 -3.51 0.50
N ILE A 238 21.55 -3.09 1.73
CA ILE A 238 21.48 -1.68 2.13
C ILE A 238 22.54 -0.86 1.40
N LYS A 239 23.76 -1.38 1.25
CA LYS A 239 24.83 -0.72 0.51
C LYS A 239 24.52 -0.57 -0.99
N GLU A 240 23.90 -1.58 -1.60
CA GLU A 240 23.42 -1.50 -2.99
C GLU A 240 22.39 -0.37 -3.15
N VAL A 241 21.39 -0.28 -2.24
CA VAL A 241 20.42 0.83 -2.26
C VAL A 241 21.12 2.18 -2.06
N GLU A 242 22.04 2.29 -1.12
CA GLU A 242 22.77 3.53 -0.85
C GLU A 242 23.59 4.01 -2.07
N THR A 243 24.06 3.08 -2.90
CA THR A 243 24.76 3.39 -4.15
C THR A 243 23.79 3.86 -5.24
N LEU A 244 22.61 3.25 -5.37
CA LEU A 244 21.61 3.58 -6.39
C LEU A 244 20.80 4.84 -6.04
N ASP A 245 20.47 5.02 -4.79
CA ASP A 245 19.66 6.12 -4.25
C ASP A 245 20.16 6.54 -2.86
N PRO A 246 21.25 7.34 -2.78
CA PRO A 246 21.83 7.79 -1.52
C PRO A 246 20.87 8.57 -0.63
N GLY A 247 19.80 9.13 -1.22
CA GLY A 247 18.76 9.91 -0.55
C GLY A 247 17.52 9.08 -0.16
N HIS A 248 17.52 7.76 -0.36
CA HIS A 248 16.33 6.94 -0.11
C HIS A 248 15.82 7.10 1.33
N PRO A 249 14.52 7.41 1.52
CA PRO A 249 13.97 7.75 2.84
C PRO A 249 14.08 6.62 3.87
N ASP A 250 14.11 5.37 3.42
CA ASP A 250 14.20 4.21 4.33
C ASP A 250 15.63 3.80 4.72
N LEU A 251 16.68 4.41 4.15
CA LEU A 251 18.06 4.04 4.45
C LEU A 251 18.37 4.13 5.95
N SER A 252 18.00 5.23 6.61
CA SER A 252 18.21 5.39 8.04
C SER A 252 17.48 4.33 8.87
N LYS A 253 16.28 3.96 8.45
CA LYS A 253 15.48 2.89 9.06
C LYS A 253 16.17 1.54 8.89
N TRP A 254 16.57 1.19 7.68
CA TRP A 254 17.21 -0.11 7.42
C TRP A 254 18.56 -0.25 8.11
N LYS A 255 19.37 0.82 8.17
CA LYS A 255 20.63 0.84 8.92
C LYS A 255 20.41 0.60 10.42
N LEU A 256 19.41 1.24 11.01
CA LEU A 256 19.05 1.00 12.41
C LEU A 256 18.54 -0.43 12.65
N GLU A 257 17.69 -0.94 11.75
CA GLU A 257 17.21 -2.33 11.81
C GLU A 257 18.34 -3.35 11.65
N LEU A 258 19.36 -3.04 10.85
CA LEU A 258 20.56 -3.86 10.73
C LEU A 258 21.30 -3.96 12.06
N LEU A 259 21.54 -2.84 12.74
CA LEU A 259 22.16 -2.81 14.07
C LEU A 259 21.35 -3.64 15.09
N MET A 260 20.03 -3.59 15.00
CA MET A 260 19.16 -4.43 15.86
C MET A 260 19.28 -5.93 15.52
N VAL A 261 19.45 -6.30 14.23
CA VAL A 261 19.70 -7.70 13.81
C VAL A 261 21.06 -8.19 14.26
N GLN A 262 22.06 -7.30 14.30
CA GLN A 262 23.41 -7.55 14.81
C GLN A 262 23.47 -7.59 16.35
N GLU A 263 22.37 -7.21 17.02
CA GLU A 263 22.28 -7.03 18.46
C GLU A 263 23.28 -6.00 19.02
N ASP A 264 23.75 -5.07 18.15
CA ASP A 264 24.56 -3.92 18.53
C ASP A 264 23.67 -2.81 19.11
N TRP A 265 23.21 -3.04 20.32
CA TRP A 265 22.28 -2.15 21.00
C TRP A 265 22.85 -0.75 21.29
N PRO A 266 24.16 -0.59 21.66
CA PRO A 266 24.75 0.74 21.82
C PRO A 266 24.69 1.57 20.53
N ALA A 267 25.08 0.97 19.39
CA ALA A 267 25.03 1.65 18.10
C ALA A 267 23.58 1.92 17.64
N ALA A 268 22.65 0.98 17.92
CA ALA A 268 21.23 1.16 17.62
C ALA A 268 20.60 2.33 18.40
N ILE A 269 20.95 2.48 19.69
CA ILE A 269 20.53 3.60 20.52
C ILE A 269 21.08 4.91 19.94
N ALA A 270 22.39 4.98 19.65
CA ALA A 270 23.00 6.18 19.08
C ALA A 270 22.39 6.58 17.74
N ALA A 271 22.09 5.59 16.86
CA ALA A 271 21.44 5.82 15.59
C ALA A 271 20.00 6.34 15.75
N LEU A 272 19.25 5.83 16.71
CA LEU A 272 17.89 6.31 17.02
C LEU A 272 17.92 7.76 17.53
N ASP A 273 18.84 8.08 18.43
CA ASP A 273 18.97 9.42 19.01
C ASP A 273 19.39 10.44 17.93
N ALA A 274 20.31 10.08 17.05
CA ALA A 274 20.78 10.91 15.95
C ALA A 274 19.74 11.15 14.84
N MET A 275 18.69 10.31 14.77
CA MET A 275 17.67 10.43 13.74
C MET A 275 16.88 11.75 13.92
N PRO A 276 16.81 12.61 12.89
CA PRO A 276 16.10 13.89 13.01
C PRO A 276 14.60 13.68 13.25
N ALA A 277 13.98 14.61 13.93
CA ALA A 277 12.52 14.65 14.11
C ALA A 277 11.86 14.79 12.73
N SER A 278 11.15 13.75 12.29
CA SER A 278 10.56 13.66 10.95
C SER A 278 9.40 12.67 10.92
N SER A 279 8.64 12.67 9.84
CA SER A 279 7.62 11.65 9.60
C SER A 279 8.22 10.24 9.53
N THR A 280 9.44 10.10 9.01
CA THR A 280 10.19 8.84 8.96
C THR A 280 10.52 8.33 10.36
N LYS A 281 11.03 9.20 11.26
CA LYS A 281 11.27 8.85 12.67
C LYS A 281 9.98 8.42 13.36
N ASN A 282 8.88 9.14 13.13
CA ASN A 282 7.59 8.82 13.71
C ASN A 282 7.05 7.47 13.25
N THR A 283 7.15 7.16 11.95
CA THR A 283 6.80 5.85 11.39
C THR A 283 7.65 4.75 12.01
N TYR A 284 8.96 4.98 12.11
CA TYR A 284 9.88 4.06 12.74
C TYR A 284 9.53 3.78 14.21
N LEU A 285 9.24 4.82 15.00
CA LEU A 285 8.83 4.68 16.40
C LEU A 285 7.55 3.84 16.52
N ALA A 286 6.56 4.08 15.63
CA ALA A 286 5.32 3.31 15.63
C ALA A 286 5.53 1.83 15.26
N GLU A 287 6.39 1.53 14.30
CA GLU A 287 6.72 0.15 13.88
C GLU A 287 7.55 -0.58 14.93
N THR A 288 8.61 0.05 15.43
CA THR A 288 9.52 -0.53 16.43
C THR A 288 8.79 -0.81 17.74
N SER A 289 7.83 0.04 18.14
CA SER A 289 7.00 -0.22 19.31
C SER A 289 6.25 -1.57 19.24
N ARG A 290 5.86 -2.03 18.04
CA ARG A 290 5.21 -3.34 17.85
C ARG A 290 6.18 -4.49 18.09
N LEU A 291 7.45 -4.31 17.75
CA LEU A 291 8.49 -5.33 17.94
C LEU A 291 8.84 -5.46 19.43
N ILE A 292 9.11 -4.35 20.10
CA ILE A 292 9.51 -4.32 21.53
C ILE A 292 8.35 -4.80 22.44
N CYS A 293 7.10 -4.61 22.04
CA CYS A 293 5.92 -5.04 22.78
C CYS A 293 5.32 -6.37 22.25
N GLY A 294 5.97 -7.01 21.27
CA GLY A 294 5.50 -8.22 20.59
C GLY A 294 5.83 -9.53 21.32
N LYS A 295 5.68 -10.64 20.61
CA LYS A 295 6.02 -11.99 21.15
C LYS A 295 7.45 -12.13 21.64
N ASN A 296 8.37 -11.43 20.99
CA ASN A 296 9.81 -11.50 21.29
C ASN A 296 10.27 -10.27 22.08
N ALA A 297 9.40 -9.70 22.92
CA ALA A 297 9.69 -8.50 23.70
C ALA A 297 10.97 -8.67 24.58
N ASP A 298 11.25 -9.89 25.04
CA ASP A 298 12.41 -10.18 25.88
C ASP A 298 13.75 -10.16 25.11
N ALA A 299 13.72 -10.28 23.78
CA ALA A 299 14.90 -10.13 22.93
C ALA A 299 15.45 -8.69 22.90
N TYR A 300 14.65 -7.71 23.34
CA TYR A 300 15.07 -6.31 23.39
C TYR A 300 15.53 -5.94 24.80
N PRO A 301 16.80 -5.52 24.98
CA PRO A 301 17.32 -5.21 26.31
C PRO A 301 16.65 -3.98 26.94
N ILE A 302 16.66 -3.94 28.26
CA ILE A 302 16.10 -2.82 29.03
C ILE A 302 16.76 -1.49 28.65
N SER A 303 18.07 -1.49 28.34
CA SER A 303 18.80 -0.30 27.87
C SER A 303 18.18 0.28 26.60
N PHE A 304 17.84 -0.56 25.62
CA PHE A 304 17.17 -0.11 24.40
C PHE A 304 15.75 0.41 24.67
N ALA A 305 14.97 -0.30 25.48
CA ALA A 305 13.64 0.15 25.89
C ALA A 305 13.70 1.50 26.64
N LYS A 306 14.72 1.71 27.48
CA LYS A 306 14.94 2.96 28.21
C LYS A 306 15.19 4.14 27.27
N SER A 307 16.02 3.99 26.23
CA SER A 307 16.27 5.03 25.23
C SER A 307 15.11 5.22 24.25
N PHE A 308 14.37 4.14 23.96
CA PHE A 308 13.24 4.19 23.02
C PHE A 308 11.99 4.85 23.62
N THR A 309 11.73 4.68 24.92
CA THR A 309 10.47 5.10 25.55
C THR A 309 10.25 6.62 25.52
N PRO A 310 11.23 7.51 25.83
CA PRO A 310 11.01 8.95 25.82
C PRO A 310 10.64 9.52 24.43
N PRO A 311 11.39 9.23 23.34
CA PRO A 311 10.99 9.72 22.01
C PRO A 311 9.65 9.14 21.53
N TYR A 312 9.31 7.90 21.91
CA TYR A 312 8.00 7.34 21.61
C TYR A 312 6.86 8.00 22.40
N ALA A 313 7.07 8.29 23.68
CA ALA A 313 6.12 9.04 24.51
C ALA A 313 5.90 10.45 23.95
N LYS A 314 6.98 11.12 23.51
CA LYS A 314 6.89 12.45 22.88
C LYS A 314 6.10 12.38 21.55
N TYR A 315 6.37 11.40 20.69
CA TYR A 315 5.60 11.20 19.47
C TYR A 315 4.09 11.07 19.72
N ILE A 316 3.71 10.36 20.79
CA ILE A 316 2.30 10.21 21.19
C ILE A 316 1.75 11.54 21.71
N SER A 317 2.49 12.28 22.56
CA SER A 317 2.04 13.54 23.17
C SER A 317 1.91 14.68 22.16
N ASP A 318 2.74 14.70 21.12
CA ASP A 318 2.69 15.69 20.04
C ASP A 318 1.47 15.50 19.12
N GLY A 319 0.63 14.48 19.35
CA GLY A 319 -0.61 14.25 18.60
C GLY A 319 -0.38 13.84 17.15
N GLY A 320 0.64 13.05 16.86
CA GLY A 320 0.98 12.56 15.52
C GLY A 320 -0.24 11.95 14.79
N LYS A 321 -0.29 12.08 13.45
CA LYS A 321 -1.36 11.47 12.66
C LYS A 321 -1.52 9.99 13.00
N GLY A 322 -2.76 9.58 13.29
CA GLY A 322 -3.10 8.18 13.55
C GLY A 322 -2.81 7.68 14.96
N ILE A 323 -2.48 8.56 15.93
CA ILE A 323 -2.38 8.16 17.33
C ILE A 323 -3.74 7.65 17.82
N GLY A 324 -3.75 6.43 18.32
CA GLY A 324 -4.95 5.77 18.83
C GLY A 324 -4.64 4.91 20.04
N PRO A 325 -5.63 4.19 20.58
CA PRO A 325 -5.53 3.42 21.83
C PRO A 325 -4.33 2.46 21.87
N SER A 326 -3.98 1.88 20.71
CA SER A 326 -2.86 0.93 20.59
C SER A 326 -1.49 1.55 20.88
N HIS A 327 -1.32 2.85 20.65
CA HIS A 327 -0.08 3.55 20.95
C HIS A 327 0.10 3.71 22.47
N PHE A 328 -0.95 4.09 23.18
CA PHE A 328 -0.94 4.16 24.63
C PHE A 328 -0.75 2.79 25.29
N ALA A 329 -1.38 1.73 24.76
CA ALA A 329 -1.17 0.37 25.27
C ALA A 329 0.29 -0.07 25.15
N LYS A 330 0.93 0.17 23.99
CA LYS A 330 2.35 -0.15 23.81
C LYS A 330 3.26 0.71 24.68
N LEU A 331 2.94 1.98 24.89
CA LEU A 331 3.67 2.84 25.83
C LEU A 331 3.53 2.33 27.26
N ALA A 332 2.36 1.85 27.66
CA ALA A 332 2.17 1.22 28.97
C ALA A 332 3.02 -0.05 29.12
N MET A 333 3.12 -0.89 28.09
CA MET A 333 3.99 -2.07 28.06
C MET A 333 5.48 -1.69 28.22
N LEU A 334 5.91 -0.60 27.58
CA LEU A 334 7.27 -0.06 27.72
C LEU A 334 7.55 0.41 29.15
N TYR A 335 6.66 1.22 29.75
CA TYR A 335 6.81 1.61 31.15
C TYR A 335 6.84 0.41 32.08
N TRP A 336 6.00 -0.59 31.84
CA TRP A 336 6.03 -1.84 32.62
C TRP A 336 7.36 -2.57 32.51
N LYS A 337 7.93 -2.66 31.29
CA LYS A 337 9.26 -3.26 31.05
C LYS A 337 10.37 -2.50 31.80
N LEU A 338 10.20 -1.19 32.00
CA LEU A 338 11.11 -0.33 32.76
C LEU A 338 10.82 -0.32 34.27
N ASP A 339 9.91 -1.17 34.74
CA ASP A 339 9.44 -1.26 36.13
C ASP A 339 8.71 -0.02 36.64
N ASP A 340 8.31 0.90 35.75
CA ASP A 340 7.47 2.04 36.12
C ASP A 340 5.98 1.64 36.08
N LYS A 341 5.56 0.91 37.12
CA LYS A 341 4.18 0.39 37.20
C LYS A 341 3.14 1.51 37.25
N GLN A 342 3.46 2.65 37.90
CA GLN A 342 2.53 3.77 38.01
C GLN A 342 2.30 4.46 36.66
N ALA A 343 3.36 4.73 35.89
CA ALA A 343 3.24 5.26 34.54
C ALA A 343 2.51 4.29 33.61
N ALA A 344 2.77 2.97 33.75
CA ALA A 344 2.07 1.95 32.98
C ALA A 344 0.57 1.96 33.24
N ILE A 345 0.11 1.99 34.51
CA ILE A 345 -1.31 2.05 34.89
C ILE A 345 -1.93 3.34 34.36
N THR A 346 -1.28 4.49 34.56
CA THR A 346 -1.77 5.79 34.09
C THR A 346 -1.96 5.80 32.57
N THR A 347 -0.97 5.28 31.85
CA THR A 347 -1.00 5.23 30.37
C THR A 347 -2.05 4.24 29.84
N THR A 348 -2.29 3.14 30.55
CA THR A 348 -3.35 2.19 30.23
C THR A 348 -4.74 2.83 30.33
N ASN A 349 -4.97 3.70 31.33
CA ASN A 349 -6.23 4.44 31.44
C ASN A 349 -6.43 5.39 30.25
N LYS A 350 -5.35 6.02 29.73
CA LYS A 350 -5.40 6.84 28.51
C LYS A 350 -5.75 6.00 27.27
N ALA A 351 -5.29 4.75 27.20
CA ALA A 351 -5.68 3.84 26.13
C ALA A 351 -7.20 3.56 26.14
N VAL A 352 -7.78 3.35 27.32
CA VAL A 352 -9.25 3.18 27.50
C VAL A 352 -10.00 4.44 27.10
N GLU A 353 -9.60 5.59 27.61
CA GLU A 353 -10.21 6.88 27.30
C GLU A 353 -10.21 7.16 25.79
N THR A 354 -9.05 6.95 25.14
CA THR A 354 -8.90 7.13 23.70
C THR A 354 -9.80 6.15 22.92
N ALA A 355 -9.97 4.91 23.40
CA ALA A 355 -10.86 3.95 22.77
C ALA A 355 -12.34 4.34 22.88
N ILE A 356 -12.75 4.95 23.99
CA ILE A 356 -14.12 5.46 24.20
C ILE A 356 -14.42 6.64 23.27
N ASN A 357 -13.46 7.56 23.11
CA ASN A 357 -13.63 8.80 22.37
C ASN A 357 -13.44 8.65 20.86
N HIS A 358 -13.08 7.48 20.36
CA HIS A 358 -12.82 7.26 18.94
C HIS A 358 -14.14 7.24 18.13
N LYS A 359 -14.30 8.20 17.20
CA LYS A 359 -15.56 8.51 16.47
C LYS A 359 -16.05 7.46 15.45
N THR A 360 -15.39 6.32 15.29
CA THR A 360 -15.81 5.30 14.31
C THR A 360 -16.59 4.16 14.99
N GLY A 361 -17.67 3.68 14.39
CA GLY A 361 -18.56 2.61 14.92
C GLY A 361 -17.88 1.26 15.24
N ALA A 362 -16.55 1.18 15.09
CA ALA A 362 -15.72 0.08 15.58
C ALA A 362 -15.31 0.25 17.06
N SER A 363 -15.89 1.24 17.79
CA SER A 363 -15.42 1.66 19.11
C SER A 363 -15.77 0.69 20.24
N GLU A 364 -16.94 0.02 20.18
CA GLU A 364 -17.45 -0.78 21.29
C GLU A 364 -16.57 -1.99 21.64
N TYR A 365 -16.27 -2.84 20.67
CA TYR A 365 -15.41 -4.00 20.89
C TYR A 365 -13.97 -3.63 21.26
N ARG A 366 -13.45 -2.53 20.71
CA ARG A 366 -12.13 -2.03 21.10
C ARG A 366 -12.14 -1.56 22.55
N THR A 367 -13.14 -0.81 22.96
CA THR A 367 -13.30 -0.36 24.35
C THR A 367 -13.34 -1.55 25.32
N ILE A 368 -14.04 -2.63 25.00
CA ILE A 368 -14.08 -3.86 25.81
C ILE A 368 -12.64 -4.43 25.97
N ALA A 369 -11.91 -4.57 24.88
CA ALA A 369 -10.54 -5.11 24.92
C ALA A 369 -9.59 -4.25 25.75
N TYR A 370 -9.64 -2.91 25.61
CA TYR A 370 -8.79 -2.00 26.39
C TYR A 370 -9.19 -1.93 27.87
N LYS A 371 -10.48 -2.09 28.21
CA LYS A 371 -10.92 -2.25 29.61
C LYS A 371 -10.37 -3.54 30.23
N ARG A 372 -10.39 -4.67 29.49
CA ARG A 372 -9.76 -5.93 29.92
C ARG A 372 -8.26 -5.76 30.15
N PHE A 373 -7.58 -5.09 29.20
CA PHE A 373 -6.15 -4.75 29.29
C PHE A 373 -5.88 -3.92 30.58
N ALA A 374 -6.65 -2.86 30.81
CA ALA A 374 -6.48 -2.02 31.98
C ALA A 374 -6.72 -2.79 33.30
N LYS A 375 -7.70 -3.68 33.31
CA LYS A 375 -7.96 -4.55 34.48
C LYS A 375 -6.76 -5.45 34.76
N SER A 376 -6.25 -6.16 33.75
CA SER A 376 -5.08 -7.06 33.87
C SER A 376 -3.84 -6.33 34.41
N VAL A 377 -3.58 -5.10 33.91
CA VAL A 377 -2.44 -4.28 34.36
C VAL A 377 -2.61 -3.87 35.84
N LYS A 378 -3.81 -3.51 36.27
CA LYS A 378 -4.11 -3.20 37.68
C LYS A 378 -3.95 -4.40 38.59
N GLU A 379 -4.26 -5.58 38.11
CA GLU A 379 -4.12 -6.86 38.81
C GLU A 379 -2.67 -7.40 38.81
N GLY A 380 -1.72 -6.62 38.28
CA GLY A 380 -0.28 -6.97 38.32
C GLY A 380 0.20 -7.80 37.14
N THR A 381 -0.59 -7.94 36.08
CA THR A 381 -0.18 -8.70 34.87
C THR A 381 -0.20 -7.80 33.65
N MET A 382 0.93 -7.75 32.92
CA MET A 382 1.06 -6.99 31.68
C MET A 382 0.92 -7.95 30.47
N PRO A 383 -0.18 -7.94 29.75
CA PRO A 383 -0.31 -8.68 28.50
C PRO A 383 0.60 -8.13 27.42
N ASN A 384 1.11 -8.97 26.52
CA ASN A 384 1.84 -8.50 25.35
C ASN A 384 0.90 -7.97 24.25
N TYR A 385 1.47 -7.29 23.27
CA TYR A 385 0.66 -6.69 22.20
C TYR A 385 -0.13 -7.71 21.37
N PRO A 386 0.39 -8.88 20.98
CA PRO A 386 -0.39 -9.96 20.36
C PRO A 386 -1.61 -10.41 21.18
N GLU A 387 -1.48 -10.55 22.49
CA GLU A 387 -2.62 -10.90 23.36
C GLU A 387 -3.71 -9.84 23.33
N LEU A 388 -3.34 -8.56 23.35
CA LEU A 388 -4.31 -7.47 23.21
C LEU A 388 -5.04 -7.53 21.86
N ILE A 389 -4.37 -7.88 20.77
CA ILE A 389 -4.99 -8.07 19.46
C ILE A 389 -5.99 -9.25 19.47
N LEU A 390 -5.64 -10.36 20.12
CA LEU A 390 -6.56 -11.50 20.30
C LEU A 390 -7.80 -11.10 21.10
N TRP A 391 -7.65 -10.29 22.15
CA TRP A 391 -8.80 -9.78 22.92
C TRP A 391 -9.68 -8.85 22.09
N GLN A 392 -9.12 -8.03 21.19
CA GLN A 392 -9.91 -7.22 20.27
C GLN A 392 -10.71 -8.09 19.30
N ALA A 393 -10.10 -9.16 18.78
CA ALA A 393 -10.78 -10.10 17.90
C ALA A 393 -11.92 -10.86 18.60
N ALA A 394 -11.71 -11.28 19.85
CA ALA A 394 -12.72 -11.91 20.68
C ALA A 394 -13.89 -10.97 20.97
N ALA A 395 -13.62 -9.75 21.42
CA ALA A 395 -14.64 -8.74 21.71
C ALA A 395 -15.45 -8.36 20.45
N LYS A 396 -14.83 -8.36 19.26
CA LYS A 396 -15.55 -8.15 17.99
C LYS A 396 -16.56 -9.27 17.70
N LYS A 397 -16.20 -10.53 17.97
CA LYS A 397 -17.12 -11.67 17.83
C LYS A 397 -18.28 -11.60 18.84
N GLU A 398 -17.98 -11.28 20.10
CA GLU A 398 -18.99 -11.10 21.15
C GLU A 398 -20.00 -9.99 20.81
N ALA A 399 -19.50 -8.84 20.34
CA ALA A 399 -20.33 -7.71 19.92
C ALA A 399 -21.19 -8.04 18.67
N ALA A 400 -20.70 -8.89 17.77
CA ALA A 400 -21.49 -9.36 16.63
C ALA A 400 -22.58 -10.34 17.03
N ALA A 401 -22.31 -11.26 17.97
CA ALA A 401 -23.28 -12.22 18.48
C ALA A 401 -24.41 -11.55 19.31
N ALA A 402 -24.11 -10.46 20.00
CA ALA A 402 -25.10 -9.70 20.78
C ALA A 402 -26.10 -8.89 19.92
N LYS A 403 -25.87 -8.78 18.60
CA LYS A 403 -26.73 -8.06 17.64
C LYS A 403 -27.63 -8.98 16.82
N GLN A 404 -27.46 -10.30 16.97
CA GLN A 404 -28.31 -11.36 16.42
C GLN A 404 -29.33 -11.80 17.46
#